data_480ef60c5a25f71f5bbe99bd60b50503
#
_entry.id   480ef60c5a25f71f5bbe99bd60b50503
#
_cell.length_a   1.000
_cell.length_b   1.000
_cell.length_c   1.000
_cell.angle_alpha   90.00
_cell.angle_beta   90.00
_cell.angle_gamma   90.00
#
_symmetry.space_group_name_H-M   'P 1'
#
loop_
_entity.id
_entity.type
_entity.pdbx_description
1 polymer ?
#
loop_
_entity_poly.entity_id
_entity_poly.type
_entity_poly.pdbx_seq_one_letter_code
_entity_poly.pdbx_strand_id
1 'polypeptide(L)'
;MRLGFDHYTIAHRGLTPEQALWFAREHGLEGVQFLEPASLDADLDPGRLAAVRRQAEALGLFLEIGLPSPNPVRLSRQEGREVSAAEHASRLRPHLEAVASLGCRDARAYVGDRHDRFRSDVSWSSQVAATAAVLRELRPTLLDLGLKVAVETHADLTTDELLKLVSDVGEDVLGVTLDTGNLLMRLDDPLRAAERLAPHVRMTHVKDCVIAFTPRGLSWQARPVGSGVVPMTDILAALARANPALNLSIELHPRIYDLPIFDPGWLAHFPALRPSDLAAVVRLAADCERKYAEGSLQRPEVVEAIPWDVRDLEWLARSVGYLRPVVGILSGL
;
A
#
# COMPACT_ATOMS: atom_id res chain seq x y z
N MET A 1 2.36 0.58 -18.66
CA MET A 1 1.81 0.86 -17.31
C MET A 1 0.56 1.72 -17.43
N ARG A 2 -0.45 1.51 -16.60
CA ARG A 2 -1.70 2.31 -16.56
C ARG A 2 -1.77 3.05 -15.23
N LEU A 3 -2.32 4.27 -15.22
CA LEU A 3 -2.35 5.12 -14.04
C LEU A 3 -3.78 5.20 -13.47
N GLY A 4 -3.96 4.76 -12.24
CA GLY A 4 -5.20 4.83 -11.48
C GLY A 4 -4.98 5.45 -10.09
N PHE A 5 -5.96 5.26 -9.22
CA PHE A 5 -5.86 5.70 -7.84
C PHE A 5 -6.51 4.70 -6.88
N ASP A 6 -6.04 4.69 -5.64
CA ASP A 6 -6.73 4.01 -4.55
C ASP A 6 -7.87 4.88 -4.03
N HIS A 7 -9.08 4.30 -3.96
CA HIS A 7 -10.29 4.97 -3.51
C HIS A 7 -10.15 5.57 -2.10
N TYR A 8 -9.26 5.04 -1.26
CA TYR A 8 -8.98 5.59 0.06
C TYR A 8 -8.59 7.08 0.00
N THR A 9 -7.92 7.52 -1.07
CA THR A 9 -7.55 8.93 -1.30
C THR A 9 -8.74 9.89 -1.17
N ILE A 10 -9.92 9.46 -1.62
CA ILE A 10 -11.15 10.26 -1.63
C ILE A 10 -12.29 9.63 -0.82
N ALA A 11 -12.02 8.63 0.01
CA ALA A 11 -13.04 7.89 0.77
C ALA A 11 -13.92 8.80 1.65
N HIS A 12 -13.35 9.90 2.19
CA HIS A 12 -14.08 10.92 2.97
C HIS A 12 -15.17 11.65 2.17
N ARG A 13 -15.17 11.57 0.83
CA ARG A 13 -16.18 12.16 -0.05
C ARG A 13 -17.45 11.30 -0.16
N GLY A 14 -17.43 10.07 0.35
CA GLY A 14 -18.59 9.18 0.41
C GLY A 14 -19.13 8.77 -0.97
N LEU A 15 -18.29 8.72 -1.99
CA LEU A 15 -18.70 8.31 -3.34
C LEU A 15 -19.05 6.82 -3.35
N THR A 16 -20.15 6.47 -4.05
CA THR A 16 -20.43 5.06 -4.36
C THR A 16 -19.38 4.48 -5.28
N PRO A 17 -19.25 3.14 -5.39
CA PRO A 17 -18.30 2.52 -6.32
C PRO A 17 -18.48 3.03 -7.76
N GLU A 18 -19.71 3.16 -8.22
CA GLU A 18 -20.05 3.66 -9.55
C GLU A 18 -19.60 5.11 -9.74
N GLN A 19 -19.78 5.95 -8.73
CA GLN A 19 -19.35 7.35 -8.75
C GLN A 19 -17.82 7.45 -8.73
N ALA A 20 -17.13 6.56 -7.98
CA ALA A 20 -15.68 6.50 -7.96
C ALA A 20 -15.08 6.11 -9.35
N LEU A 21 -15.75 5.22 -10.09
CA LEU A 21 -15.37 4.87 -11.47
C LEU A 21 -15.53 6.08 -12.41
N TRP A 22 -16.65 6.80 -12.32
CA TRP A 22 -16.84 8.04 -13.09
C TRP A 22 -15.82 9.11 -12.72
N PHE A 23 -15.56 9.28 -11.42
CA PHE A 23 -14.53 10.20 -10.93
C PHE A 23 -13.16 9.88 -11.56
N ALA A 24 -12.75 8.59 -11.59
CA ALA A 24 -11.51 8.20 -12.25
C ALA A 24 -11.48 8.65 -13.71
N ARG A 25 -12.55 8.38 -14.44
CA ARG A 25 -12.66 8.74 -15.87
C ARG A 25 -12.57 10.25 -16.10
N GLU A 26 -13.30 11.04 -15.30
CA GLU A 26 -13.33 12.51 -15.39
C GLU A 26 -11.97 13.15 -15.08
N HIS A 27 -11.19 12.54 -14.16
CA HIS A 27 -9.84 12.99 -13.82
C HIS A 27 -8.76 12.36 -14.72
N GLY A 28 -9.19 11.65 -15.78
CA GLY A 28 -8.30 11.03 -16.76
C GLY A 28 -7.46 9.89 -16.20
N LEU A 29 -7.91 9.25 -15.14
CA LEU A 29 -7.31 8.04 -14.59
C LEU A 29 -7.86 6.80 -15.32
N GLU A 30 -7.09 5.72 -15.30
CA GLU A 30 -7.35 4.50 -16.06
C GLU A 30 -7.79 3.34 -15.19
N GLY A 31 -7.99 3.56 -13.88
CA GLY A 31 -8.48 2.53 -12.97
C GLY A 31 -8.68 3.01 -11.55
N VAL A 32 -9.31 2.13 -10.77
CA VAL A 32 -9.59 2.34 -9.34
C VAL A 32 -9.20 1.08 -8.56
N GLN A 33 -8.49 1.27 -7.47
CA GLN A 33 -8.28 0.25 -6.45
C GLN A 33 -9.24 0.50 -5.29
N PHE A 34 -10.01 -0.52 -4.92
CA PHE A 34 -10.91 -0.46 -3.77
C PHE A 34 -10.36 -1.27 -2.59
N LEU A 35 -10.72 -0.87 -1.38
CA LEU A 35 -10.20 -1.43 -0.14
C LEU A 35 -10.42 -2.95 -0.04
N GLU A 36 -11.66 -3.40 -0.31
CA GLU A 36 -12.08 -4.81 -0.24
C GLU A 36 -13.43 -4.99 -0.95
N PRO A 37 -13.84 -6.23 -1.29
CA PRO A 37 -15.11 -6.47 -1.98
C PRO A 37 -16.33 -5.92 -1.21
N ALA A 38 -16.31 -5.96 0.12
CA ALA A 38 -17.37 -5.39 0.96
C ALA A 38 -17.53 -3.87 0.82
N SER A 39 -16.52 -3.16 0.32
CA SER A 39 -16.63 -1.73 -0.02
C SER A 39 -17.41 -1.48 -1.32
N LEU A 40 -17.61 -2.51 -2.13
CA LEU A 40 -18.45 -2.46 -3.33
C LEU A 40 -19.88 -2.88 -3.02
N ASP A 41 -20.03 -3.92 -2.21
CA ASP A 41 -21.32 -4.43 -1.71
C ASP A 41 -21.09 -5.22 -0.42
N ALA A 42 -21.74 -4.81 0.67
CA ALA A 42 -21.54 -5.38 2.00
C ALA A 42 -21.90 -6.88 2.10
N ASP A 43 -22.85 -7.33 1.30
CA ASP A 43 -23.32 -8.70 1.26
C ASP A 43 -22.58 -9.55 0.18
N LEU A 44 -21.65 -8.94 -0.54
CA LEU A 44 -20.93 -9.54 -1.66
C LEU A 44 -21.86 -10.06 -2.76
N ASP A 45 -23.00 -9.39 -3.01
CA ASP A 45 -24.00 -9.82 -4.00
C ASP A 45 -23.37 -9.94 -5.40
N PRO A 46 -23.43 -11.11 -6.03
CA PRO A 46 -22.80 -11.33 -7.32
C PRO A 46 -23.35 -10.42 -8.44
N GLY A 47 -24.63 -10.04 -8.35
CA GLY A 47 -25.26 -9.15 -9.34
C GLY A 47 -24.72 -7.72 -9.23
N ARG A 48 -24.53 -7.23 -8.00
CA ARG A 48 -23.93 -5.92 -7.71
C ARG A 48 -22.47 -5.88 -8.14
N LEU A 49 -21.67 -6.89 -7.74
CA LEU A 49 -20.26 -6.98 -8.14
C LEU A 49 -20.13 -7.04 -9.67
N ALA A 50 -20.97 -7.83 -10.35
CA ALA A 50 -20.98 -7.89 -11.81
C ALA A 50 -21.42 -6.55 -12.46
N ALA A 51 -22.27 -5.75 -11.82
CA ALA A 51 -22.64 -4.43 -12.32
C ALA A 51 -21.45 -3.45 -12.24
N VAL A 52 -20.72 -3.41 -11.11
CA VAL A 52 -19.50 -2.60 -10.96
C VAL A 52 -18.45 -3.00 -11.99
N ARG A 53 -18.21 -4.30 -12.18
CA ARG A 53 -17.29 -4.81 -13.20
C ARG A 53 -17.67 -4.33 -14.60
N ARG A 54 -18.93 -4.53 -15.03
CA ARG A 54 -19.41 -4.10 -16.34
C ARG A 54 -19.25 -2.60 -16.55
N GLN A 55 -19.48 -1.80 -15.52
CA GLN A 55 -19.29 -0.35 -15.63
C GLN A 55 -17.81 0.00 -15.80
N ALA A 56 -16.90 -0.62 -15.03
CA ALA A 56 -15.47 -0.41 -15.20
C ALA A 56 -15.02 -0.80 -16.62
N GLU A 57 -15.45 -1.95 -17.14
CA GLU A 57 -15.18 -2.42 -18.50
C GLU A 57 -15.72 -1.41 -19.55
N ALA A 58 -16.95 -0.92 -19.39
CA ALA A 58 -17.56 0.07 -20.29
C ALA A 58 -16.81 1.41 -20.30
N LEU A 59 -16.21 1.79 -19.17
CA LEU A 59 -15.39 3.00 -19.05
C LEU A 59 -13.92 2.77 -19.46
N GLY A 60 -13.52 1.53 -19.77
CA GLY A 60 -12.15 1.16 -20.09
C GLY A 60 -11.20 1.22 -18.89
N LEU A 61 -11.72 1.10 -17.66
CA LEU A 61 -10.95 1.20 -16.43
C LEU A 61 -10.51 -0.19 -15.94
N PHE A 62 -9.30 -0.27 -15.36
CA PHE A 62 -8.94 -1.43 -14.55
C PHE A 62 -9.57 -1.36 -13.16
N LEU A 63 -9.85 -2.53 -12.60
CA LEU A 63 -10.21 -2.70 -11.19
C LEU A 63 -9.07 -3.41 -10.47
N GLU A 64 -8.77 -2.94 -9.28
CA GLU A 64 -7.94 -3.61 -8.29
C GLU A 64 -8.68 -3.64 -6.97
N ILE A 65 -8.60 -4.75 -6.25
CA ILE A 65 -9.39 -4.96 -5.05
C ILE A 65 -8.47 -5.48 -3.94
N GLY A 66 -8.65 -4.95 -2.74
CA GLY A 66 -8.02 -5.48 -1.55
C GLY A 66 -8.81 -6.61 -0.89
N LEU A 67 -8.31 -7.06 0.24
CA LEU A 67 -8.91 -8.08 1.11
C LEU A 67 -8.88 -7.59 2.56
N PRO A 68 -9.77 -8.10 3.42
CA PRO A 68 -9.57 -8.01 4.85
C PRO A 68 -8.21 -8.58 5.25
N SER A 69 -7.61 -8.04 6.32
CA SER A 69 -6.29 -8.50 6.77
C SER A 69 -6.26 -10.00 7.04
N PRO A 70 -5.30 -10.76 6.49
CA PRO A 70 -5.15 -12.19 6.76
C PRO A 70 -4.49 -12.49 8.13
N ASN A 71 -4.31 -11.50 8.99
CA ASN A 71 -3.74 -11.67 10.33
C ASN A 71 -4.82 -12.12 11.33
N PRO A 72 -4.85 -13.40 11.76
CA PRO A 72 -5.90 -13.92 12.64
C PRO A 72 -5.82 -13.33 14.04
N VAL A 73 -4.66 -12.79 14.45
CA VAL A 73 -4.50 -12.15 15.76
C VAL A 73 -5.32 -10.85 15.83
N ARG A 74 -5.42 -10.10 14.72
CA ARG A 74 -6.29 -8.92 14.65
C ARG A 74 -7.76 -9.29 14.84
N LEU A 75 -8.21 -10.32 14.12
CA LEU A 75 -9.59 -10.80 14.23
C LEU A 75 -9.89 -11.36 15.62
N SER A 76 -8.94 -12.12 16.22
CA SER A 76 -9.06 -12.62 17.58
C SER A 76 -9.29 -11.51 18.61
N ARG A 77 -8.57 -10.39 18.45
CA ARG A 77 -8.78 -9.20 19.30
C ARG A 77 -10.15 -8.55 19.12
N GLN A 78 -10.60 -8.44 17.88
CA GLN A 78 -11.91 -7.86 17.58
C GLN A 78 -13.04 -8.69 18.18
N GLU A 79 -12.91 -10.02 18.17
CA GLU A 79 -13.92 -10.95 18.69
C GLU A 79 -13.75 -11.29 20.17
N GLY A 80 -12.64 -10.92 20.78
CA GLY A 80 -12.34 -11.27 22.18
C GLY A 80 -12.13 -12.77 22.41
N ARG A 81 -11.80 -13.54 21.37
CA ARG A 81 -11.52 -14.98 21.43
C ARG A 81 -10.44 -15.37 20.42
N GLU A 82 -9.82 -16.53 20.62
CA GLU A 82 -8.89 -17.06 19.64
C GLU A 82 -9.61 -17.47 18.33
N VAL A 83 -9.06 -17.04 17.20
CA VAL A 83 -9.47 -17.41 15.85
C VAL A 83 -8.33 -18.21 15.21
N SER A 84 -8.58 -19.45 14.83
CA SER A 84 -7.59 -20.30 14.19
C SER A 84 -7.29 -19.86 12.75
N ALA A 85 -6.15 -20.28 12.21
CA ALA A 85 -5.80 -20.03 10.81
C ALA A 85 -6.85 -20.57 9.84
N ALA A 86 -7.32 -21.81 10.07
CA ALA A 86 -8.33 -22.44 9.22
C ALA A 86 -9.68 -21.71 9.28
N GLU A 87 -10.11 -21.25 10.47
CA GLU A 87 -11.33 -20.45 10.63
C GLU A 87 -11.21 -19.13 9.90
N HIS A 88 -10.09 -18.41 10.07
CA HIS A 88 -9.89 -17.13 9.39
C HIS A 88 -9.84 -17.30 7.86
N ALA A 89 -9.12 -18.31 7.38
CA ALA A 89 -9.08 -18.64 5.95
C ALA A 89 -10.48 -18.93 5.39
N SER A 90 -11.31 -19.66 6.14
CA SER A 90 -12.71 -19.93 5.74
C SER A 90 -13.50 -18.64 5.55
N ARG A 91 -13.28 -17.61 6.38
CA ARG A 91 -13.97 -16.31 6.27
C ARG A 91 -13.45 -15.45 5.10
N LEU A 92 -12.19 -15.64 4.70
CA LEU A 92 -11.61 -14.89 3.57
C LEU A 92 -11.99 -15.48 2.21
N ARG A 93 -12.39 -16.77 2.12
CA ARG A 93 -12.75 -17.43 0.85
C ARG A 93 -13.85 -16.67 0.07
N PRO A 94 -14.98 -16.26 0.67
CA PRO A 94 -15.99 -15.49 -0.06
C PRO A 94 -15.45 -14.18 -0.67
N HIS A 95 -14.51 -13.51 0.01
CA HIS A 95 -13.86 -12.31 -0.51
C HIS A 95 -12.97 -12.63 -1.71
N LEU A 96 -12.23 -13.76 -1.68
CA LEU A 96 -11.41 -14.20 -2.83
C LEU A 96 -12.29 -14.55 -4.03
N GLU A 97 -13.41 -15.24 -3.83
CA GLU A 97 -14.40 -15.54 -4.87
C GLU A 97 -14.97 -14.27 -5.48
N ALA A 98 -15.28 -13.26 -4.64
CA ALA A 98 -15.72 -11.94 -5.10
C ALA A 98 -14.64 -11.23 -5.94
N VAL A 99 -13.37 -11.23 -5.50
CA VAL A 99 -12.24 -10.67 -6.27
C VAL A 99 -12.12 -11.34 -7.64
N ALA A 100 -12.20 -12.67 -7.68
CA ALA A 100 -12.16 -13.43 -8.94
C ALA A 100 -13.34 -13.07 -9.87
N SER A 101 -14.55 -12.93 -9.31
CA SER A 101 -15.76 -12.56 -10.07
C SER A 101 -15.68 -11.15 -10.68
N LEU A 102 -14.93 -10.24 -10.03
CA LEU A 102 -14.60 -8.92 -10.54
C LEU A 102 -13.59 -8.92 -11.69
N GLY A 103 -12.99 -10.08 -12.00
CA GLY A 103 -11.99 -10.23 -13.05
C GLY A 103 -10.57 -9.87 -12.62
N CYS A 104 -10.35 -9.61 -11.34
CA CYS A 104 -9.02 -9.35 -10.79
C CYS A 104 -8.20 -10.66 -10.70
N ARG A 105 -6.89 -10.53 -10.79
CA ARG A 105 -5.94 -11.65 -10.63
C ARG A 105 -5.07 -11.53 -9.39
N ASP A 106 -5.03 -10.36 -8.82
CA ASP A 106 -4.28 -10.03 -7.62
C ASP A 106 -5.23 -9.36 -6.62
N ALA A 107 -5.03 -9.65 -5.34
CA ALA A 107 -5.80 -9.07 -4.25
C ALA A 107 -4.85 -8.49 -3.21
N ARG A 108 -4.90 -7.16 -3.00
CA ARG A 108 -4.07 -6.50 -1.99
C ARG A 108 -4.47 -6.93 -0.60
N ALA A 109 -3.49 -7.17 0.28
CA ALA A 109 -3.72 -7.35 1.71
C ALA A 109 -2.61 -6.70 2.53
N TYR A 110 -2.90 -6.34 3.78
CA TYR A 110 -1.90 -5.89 4.75
C TYR A 110 -1.96 -6.77 6.00
N VAL A 111 -0.84 -6.97 6.67
CA VAL A 111 -0.75 -7.85 7.85
C VAL A 111 -1.21 -7.14 9.11
N GLY A 112 -0.75 -5.91 9.31
CA GLY A 112 -1.07 -5.11 10.47
C GLY A 112 -1.08 -3.61 10.18
N ASP A 113 -1.36 -2.82 11.20
CA ASP A 113 -1.16 -1.39 11.14
C ASP A 113 0.14 -0.98 11.86
N ARG A 114 0.40 0.33 11.89
CA ARG A 114 1.60 0.91 12.53
C ARG A 114 1.77 0.56 14.02
N HIS A 115 0.73 0.10 14.70
CA HIS A 115 0.74 -0.22 16.12
C HIS A 115 0.94 -1.72 16.40
N ASP A 116 0.51 -2.59 15.48
CA ASP A 116 0.53 -4.04 15.69
C ASP A 116 1.95 -4.57 15.91
N ARG A 117 2.96 -3.98 15.23
CA ARG A 117 4.37 -4.32 15.41
C ARG A 117 4.89 -4.08 16.83
N PHE A 118 4.37 -3.05 17.51
CA PHE A 118 4.86 -2.59 18.81
C PHE A 118 4.03 -3.12 19.98
N ARG A 119 3.14 -4.05 19.74
CA ARG A 119 2.31 -4.64 20.79
C ARG A 119 3.10 -5.61 21.64
N SER A 120 2.77 -5.65 22.94
CA SER A 120 3.39 -6.52 23.93
C SER A 120 2.62 -7.84 24.18
N ASP A 121 1.33 -7.89 23.79
CA ASP A 121 0.46 -9.06 24.01
C ASP A 121 0.80 -10.24 23.08
N VAL A 122 1.07 -9.95 21.80
CA VAL A 122 1.50 -10.94 20.81
C VAL A 122 2.63 -10.34 19.99
N SER A 123 3.79 -10.99 19.95
CA SER A 123 4.96 -10.49 19.22
C SER A 123 4.67 -10.32 17.73
N TRP A 124 5.34 -9.36 17.10
CA TRP A 124 5.19 -9.12 15.66
C TRP A 124 5.53 -10.37 14.83
N SER A 125 6.61 -11.06 15.17
CA SER A 125 7.01 -12.30 14.50
C SER A 125 5.94 -13.39 14.62
N SER A 126 5.25 -13.51 15.75
CA SER A 126 4.13 -14.44 15.93
C SER A 126 2.93 -14.05 15.06
N GLN A 127 2.64 -12.75 14.93
CA GLN A 127 1.57 -12.27 14.05
C GLN A 127 1.86 -12.57 12.57
N VAL A 128 3.10 -12.34 12.12
CA VAL A 128 3.53 -12.69 10.74
C VAL A 128 3.46 -14.18 10.50
N ALA A 129 3.91 -15.00 11.45
CA ALA A 129 3.83 -16.46 11.34
C ALA A 129 2.37 -16.98 11.29
N ALA A 130 1.48 -16.39 12.10
CA ALA A 130 0.05 -16.71 12.07
C ALA A 130 -0.60 -16.30 10.73
N THR A 131 -0.21 -15.15 10.19
CA THR A 131 -0.63 -14.70 8.84
C THR A 131 -0.16 -15.68 7.76
N ALA A 132 1.09 -16.14 7.81
CA ALA A 132 1.60 -17.14 6.89
C ALA A 132 0.81 -18.47 6.96
N ALA A 133 0.36 -18.89 8.15
CA ALA A 133 -0.49 -20.04 8.31
C ALA A 133 -1.85 -19.87 7.61
N VAL A 134 -2.51 -18.71 7.77
CA VAL A 134 -3.78 -18.40 7.07
C VAL A 134 -3.58 -18.43 5.55
N LEU A 135 -2.50 -17.79 5.05
CA LEU A 135 -2.22 -17.75 3.60
C LEU A 135 -1.94 -19.14 3.02
N ARG A 136 -1.30 -20.06 3.80
CA ARG A 136 -1.13 -21.46 3.39
C ARG A 136 -2.45 -22.23 3.36
N GLU A 137 -3.36 -21.98 4.30
CA GLU A 137 -4.72 -22.55 4.30
C GLU A 137 -5.55 -22.08 3.09
N LEU A 138 -5.29 -20.86 2.60
CA LEU A 138 -5.93 -20.29 1.41
C LEU A 138 -5.32 -20.80 0.10
N ARG A 139 -4.11 -21.38 0.13
CA ARG A 139 -3.37 -21.77 -1.07
C ARG A 139 -4.17 -22.56 -2.10
N PRO A 140 -4.91 -23.64 -1.73
CA PRO A 140 -5.74 -24.37 -2.70
C PRO A 140 -6.76 -23.46 -3.40
N THR A 141 -7.48 -22.64 -2.64
CA THR A 141 -8.48 -21.70 -3.18
C THR A 141 -7.84 -20.67 -4.13
N LEU A 142 -6.67 -20.14 -3.77
CA LEU A 142 -5.94 -19.17 -4.59
C LEU A 142 -5.52 -19.79 -5.94
N LEU A 143 -5.03 -21.03 -5.92
CA LEU A 143 -4.65 -21.77 -7.13
C LEU A 143 -5.87 -22.08 -8.00
N ASP A 144 -6.97 -22.53 -7.41
CA ASP A 144 -8.21 -22.86 -8.12
C ASP A 144 -8.83 -21.62 -8.79
N LEU A 145 -8.76 -20.46 -8.13
CA LEU A 145 -9.26 -19.18 -8.65
C LEU A 145 -8.26 -18.46 -9.57
N GLY A 146 -7.01 -18.92 -9.64
CA GLY A 146 -5.93 -18.25 -10.38
C GLY A 146 -5.57 -16.88 -9.81
N LEU A 147 -5.70 -16.71 -8.48
CA LEU A 147 -5.44 -15.48 -7.76
C LEU A 147 -4.11 -15.51 -7.01
N LYS A 148 -3.52 -14.33 -6.81
CA LYS A 148 -2.46 -14.12 -5.81
C LYS A 148 -2.90 -13.09 -4.78
N VAL A 149 -2.46 -13.28 -3.54
CA VAL A 149 -2.53 -12.23 -2.53
C VAL A 149 -1.27 -11.38 -2.65
N ALA A 150 -1.43 -10.08 -2.87
CA ALA A 150 -0.34 -9.11 -2.93
C ALA A 150 -0.24 -8.39 -1.58
N VAL A 151 0.70 -8.84 -0.72
CA VAL A 151 0.88 -8.23 0.60
C VAL A 151 1.61 -6.91 0.47
N GLU A 152 1.04 -5.88 1.11
CA GLU A 152 1.52 -4.51 1.01
C GLU A 152 2.73 -4.25 1.91
N THR A 153 3.65 -3.42 1.43
CA THR A 153 4.60 -2.67 2.27
C THR A 153 3.84 -1.59 3.04
N HIS A 154 2.98 -2.04 3.95
CA HIS A 154 2.22 -1.16 4.83
C HIS A 154 3.11 -0.65 5.97
N ALA A 155 2.58 0.16 6.87
CA ALA A 155 3.32 0.64 8.05
C ALA A 155 3.58 -0.47 9.10
N ASP A 156 3.84 -1.70 8.69
CA ASP A 156 3.96 -2.91 9.51
C ASP A 156 5.20 -3.76 9.18
N LEU A 157 5.31 -4.29 7.96
CA LEU A 157 6.41 -5.16 7.51
C LEU A 157 7.62 -4.37 6.99
N THR A 158 8.81 -4.84 7.31
CA THR A 158 10.04 -4.46 6.59
C THR A 158 10.16 -5.25 5.29
N THR A 159 10.99 -4.77 4.36
CA THR A 159 11.31 -5.49 3.11
C THR A 159 11.79 -6.92 3.35
N ASP A 160 12.66 -7.14 4.34
CA ASP A 160 13.19 -8.47 4.65
C ASP A 160 12.12 -9.43 5.18
N GLU A 161 11.22 -8.94 6.03
CA GLU A 161 10.09 -9.71 6.56
C GLU A 161 9.09 -10.07 5.45
N LEU A 162 8.81 -9.13 4.54
CA LEU A 162 7.90 -9.36 3.43
C LEU A 162 8.47 -10.39 2.44
N LEU A 163 9.74 -10.28 2.06
CA LEU A 163 10.41 -11.27 1.20
C LEU A 163 10.42 -12.67 1.86
N LYS A 164 10.66 -12.72 3.16
CA LYS A 164 10.57 -13.97 3.90
C LYS A 164 9.14 -14.55 3.87
N LEU A 165 8.11 -13.72 4.07
CA LEU A 165 6.71 -14.15 4.00
C LEU A 165 6.37 -14.72 2.61
N VAL A 166 6.81 -14.04 1.53
CA VAL A 166 6.64 -14.52 0.15
C VAL A 166 7.29 -15.88 -0.05
N SER A 167 8.54 -16.04 0.41
CA SER A 167 9.26 -17.33 0.34
C SER A 167 8.60 -18.43 1.16
N ASP A 168 8.12 -18.10 2.37
CA ASP A 168 7.53 -19.09 3.30
C ASP A 168 6.16 -19.61 2.83
N VAL A 169 5.38 -18.81 2.12
CA VAL A 169 4.04 -19.14 1.61
C VAL A 169 4.10 -19.70 0.19
N GLY A 170 4.93 -19.13 -0.66
CA GLY A 170 5.14 -19.50 -2.05
C GLY A 170 4.77 -18.40 -3.03
N GLU A 171 5.69 -18.10 -3.95
CA GLU A 171 5.58 -17.06 -4.97
C GLU A 171 4.47 -17.30 -6.01
N ASP A 172 3.99 -18.51 -6.09
CA ASP A 172 2.88 -18.90 -6.99
C ASP A 172 1.52 -18.38 -6.52
N VAL A 173 1.35 -18.10 -5.21
CA VAL A 173 0.12 -17.58 -4.62
C VAL A 173 0.31 -16.27 -3.86
N LEU A 174 1.55 -15.84 -3.62
CA LEU A 174 1.85 -14.61 -2.89
C LEU A 174 2.71 -13.68 -3.74
N GLY A 175 2.40 -12.41 -3.71
CA GLY A 175 3.16 -11.32 -4.30
C GLY A 175 3.18 -10.11 -3.37
N VAL A 176 3.52 -8.96 -3.91
CA VAL A 176 3.72 -7.71 -3.18
C VAL A 176 2.86 -6.60 -3.77
N THR A 177 2.19 -5.84 -2.92
CA THR A 177 1.74 -4.49 -3.24
C THR A 177 2.81 -3.52 -2.73
N LEU A 178 3.50 -2.86 -3.64
CA LEU A 178 4.53 -1.90 -3.25
C LEU A 178 3.91 -0.53 -2.98
N ASP A 179 3.84 -0.14 -1.71
CA ASP A 179 3.64 1.24 -1.31
C ASP A 179 5.02 1.91 -1.20
N THR A 180 5.26 2.88 -2.08
CA THR A 180 6.58 3.51 -2.22
C THR A 180 6.93 4.46 -1.07
N GLY A 181 5.94 5.08 -0.43
CA GLY A 181 6.14 6.01 0.68
C GLY A 181 6.25 5.32 2.04
N ASN A 182 5.52 4.22 2.24
CA ASN A 182 5.50 3.51 3.51
C ASN A 182 6.83 2.80 3.84
N LEU A 183 7.69 2.55 2.84
CA LEU A 183 9.03 2.00 3.04
C LEU A 183 9.83 2.81 4.08
N LEU A 184 9.73 4.15 4.01
CA LEU A 184 10.40 5.03 4.97
C LEU A 184 9.86 4.91 6.39
N MET A 185 8.59 4.50 6.58
CA MET A 185 8.03 4.24 7.90
C MET A 185 8.66 3.02 8.58
N ARG A 186 9.26 2.12 7.81
CA ARG A 186 9.97 0.93 8.31
C ARG A 186 11.48 1.05 8.23
N LEU A 187 11.98 2.27 7.98
CA LEU A 187 13.39 2.60 7.88
C LEU A 187 14.11 1.85 6.74
N ASP A 188 13.38 1.43 5.71
CA ASP A 188 13.95 0.88 4.49
C ASP A 188 14.44 2.01 3.57
N ASP A 189 15.56 1.82 2.87
CA ASP A 189 15.97 2.65 1.74
C ASP A 189 14.98 2.40 0.59
N PRO A 190 14.20 3.41 0.13
CA PRO A 190 13.09 3.18 -0.79
C PRO A 190 13.50 2.58 -2.13
N LEU A 191 14.61 3.04 -2.71
CA LEU A 191 15.07 2.52 -4.00
C LEU A 191 15.54 1.08 -3.88
N ARG A 192 16.40 0.82 -2.90
CA ARG A 192 16.92 -0.53 -2.65
C ARG A 192 15.81 -1.52 -2.30
N ALA A 193 14.83 -1.10 -1.50
CA ALA A 193 13.68 -1.93 -1.17
C ALA A 193 12.86 -2.25 -2.43
N ALA A 194 12.55 -1.23 -3.25
CA ALA A 194 11.82 -1.40 -4.50
C ALA A 194 12.54 -2.33 -5.49
N GLU A 195 13.86 -2.18 -5.67
CA GLU A 195 14.66 -3.07 -6.53
C GLU A 195 14.60 -4.53 -6.08
N ARG A 196 14.65 -4.77 -4.76
CA ARG A 196 14.57 -6.13 -4.19
C ARG A 196 13.19 -6.74 -4.31
N LEU A 197 12.14 -5.93 -4.19
CA LEU A 197 10.75 -6.36 -4.25
C LEU A 197 10.23 -6.45 -5.69
N ALA A 198 10.81 -5.74 -6.65
CA ALA A 198 10.32 -5.61 -8.02
C ALA A 198 9.92 -6.93 -8.70
N PRO A 199 10.66 -8.06 -8.56
CA PRO A 199 10.27 -9.34 -9.15
C PRO A 199 8.93 -9.90 -8.62
N HIS A 200 8.55 -9.49 -7.41
CA HIS A 200 7.35 -9.97 -6.71
C HIS A 200 6.18 -8.98 -6.76
N VAL A 201 6.40 -7.75 -7.28
CA VAL A 201 5.38 -6.69 -7.29
C VAL A 201 4.27 -7.03 -8.28
N ARG A 202 3.04 -7.03 -7.77
CA ARG A 202 1.80 -7.31 -8.48
C ARG A 202 0.87 -6.10 -8.54
N MET A 203 0.89 -5.29 -7.49
CA MET A 203 0.08 -4.08 -7.31
C MET A 203 0.93 -2.96 -6.71
N THR A 204 0.46 -1.74 -6.77
CA THR A 204 1.19 -0.60 -6.20
C THR A 204 0.28 0.34 -5.42
N HIS A 205 0.87 1.01 -4.41
CA HIS A 205 0.44 2.31 -3.94
C HIS A 205 1.57 3.30 -4.23
N VAL A 206 1.37 4.12 -5.25
CA VAL A 206 2.34 5.15 -5.62
C VAL A 206 2.13 6.35 -4.71
N LYS A 207 3.00 6.48 -3.74
CA LYS A 207 2.93 7.47 -2.66
C LYS A 207 4.28 8.14 -2.50
N ASP A 208 4.29 9.47 -2.44
CA ASP A 208 5.46 10.24 -2.07
C ASP A 208 5.28 10.83 -0.66
N CYS A 209 6.38 11.17 -0.02
CA CYS A 209 6.35 11.68 1.34
C CYS A 209 7.54 12.59 1.63
N VAL A 210 7.43 13.28 2.73
CA VAL A 210 8.53 14.02 3.36
C VAL A 210 8.82 13.45 4.73
N ILE A 211 10.05 13.63 5.19
CA ILE A 211 10.47 13.34 6.55
C ILE A 211 11.09 14.59 7.17
N ALA A 212 10.85 14.81 8.45
CA ALA A 212 11.39 15.94 9.19
C ALA A 212 11.98 15.47 10.52
N PHE A 213 13.03 16.13 11.00
CA PHE A 213 13.54 15.87 12.34
C PHE A 213 12.56 16.36 13.41
N THR A 214 12.43 15.56 14.46
CA THR A 214 11.67 15.86 15.67
C THR A 214 12.52 15.61 16.90
N PRO A 215 12.13 16.10 18.08
CA PRO A 215 12.86 15.78 19.32
C PRO A 215 12.94 14.29 19.65
N ARG A 216 12.08 13.46 19.07
CA ARG A 216 12.05 12.00 19.30
C ARG A 216 12.68 11.19 18.17
N GLY A 217 13.02 11.82 17.07
CA GLY A 217 13.56 11.14 15.88
C GLY A 217 13.12 11.80 14.60
N LEU A 218 12.21 11.17 13.86
CA LEU A 218 11.67 11.65 12.60
C LEU A 218 10.14 11.71 12.65
N SER A 219 9.56 12.52 11.77
CA SER A 219 8.16 12.44 11.37
C SER A 219 8.06 12.15 9.88
N TRP A 220 6.96 11.54 9.48
CA TRP A 220 6.61 11.21 8.09
C TRP A 220 5.28 11.87 7.73
N GLN A 221 5.15 12.41 6.52
CA GLN A 221 3.88 12.91 5.98
C GLN A 221 3.82 12.70 4.48
N ALA A 222 2.67 12.20 3.97
CA ALA A 222 2.43 12.08 2.54
C ALA A 222 2.53 13.44 1.81
N ARG A 223 2.92 13.39 0.54
CA ARG A 223 2.96 14.51 -0.39
C ARG A 223 2.41 14.10 -1.76
N PRO A 224 1.99 15.05 -2.60
CA PRO A 224 1.78 14.75 -4.02
C PRO A 224 3.01 14.08 -4.61
N VAL A 225 2.81 13.08 -5.44
CA VAL A 225 3.92 12.36 -6.08
C VAL A 225 4.80 13.34 -6.88
N GLY A 226 6.10 13.24 -6.69
CA GLY A 226 7.11 14.16 -7.23
C GLY A 226 7.35 15.42 -6.38
N SER A 227 6.68 15.55 -5.23
CA SER A 227 6.85 16.70 -4.33
C SER A 227 7.48 16.34 -2.99
N GLY A 228 7.91 15.10 -2.81
CA GLY A 228 8.56 14.60 -1.61
C GLY A 228 10.03 14.25 -1.83
N VAL A 229 10.44 13.14 -1.19
CA VAL A 229 11.83 12.67 -1.20
C VAL A 229 11.98 11.24 -1.71
N VAL A 230 10.88 10.56 -2.06
CA VAL A 230 10.95 9.23 -2.63
C VAL A 230 11.56 9.31 -4.03
N PRO A 231 12.58 8.50 -4.36
CA PRO A 231 13.23 8.52 -5.69
C PRO A 231 12.33 7.85 -6.74
N MET A 232 11.17 8.48 -7.00
CA MET A 232 10.04 7.90 -7.71
C MET A 232 10.39 7.43 -9.12
N THR A 233 11.13 8.24 -9.88
CA THR A 233 11.52 7.88 -11.25
C THR A 233 12.36 6.60 -11.30
N ASP A 234 13.30 6.44 -10.38
CA ASP A 234 14.18 5.26 -10.33
C ASP A 234 13.41 4.02 -9.89
N ILE A 235 12.50 4.17 -8.91
CA ILE A 235 11.60 3.10 -8.46
C ILE A 235 10.71 2.64 -9.62
N LEU A 236 10.03 3.57 -10.30
CA LEU A 236 9.15 3.23 -11.43
C LEU A 236 9.92 2.59 -12.58
N ALA A 237 11.16 3.02 -12.84
CA ALA A 237 12.02 2.38 -13.84
C ALA A 237 12.39 0.94 -13.44
N ALA A 238 12.68 0.68 -12.16
CA ALA A 238 12.92 -0.68 -11.67
C ALA A 238 11.66 -1.58 -11.82
N LEU A 239 10.49 -1.06 -11.47
CA LEU A 239 9.22 -1.76 -11.62
C LEU A 239 8.87 -2.03 -13.10
N ALA A 240 9.07 -1.05 -13.98
CA ALA A 240 8.80 -1.20 -15.42
C ALA A 240 9.68 -2.28 -16.07
N ARG A 241 10.95 -2.39 -15.65
CA ARG A 241 11.83 -3.47 -16.11
C ARG A 241 11.35 -4.86 -15.66
N ALA A 242 10.80 -4.97 -14.46
CA ALA A 242 10.30 -6.24 -13.91
C ALA A 242 8.91 -6.60 -14.46
N ASN A 243 8.02 -5.62 -14.57
CA ASN A 243 6.64 -5.79 -15.05
C ASN A 243 6.14 -4.54 -15.79
N PRO A 244 6.32 -4.44 -17.10
CA PRO A 244 5.86 -3.27 -17.88
C PRO A 244 4.34 -3.12 -17.94
N ALA A 245 3.58 -4.16 -17.58
CA ALA A 245 2.11 -4.14 -17.55
C ALA A 245 1.53 -3.76 -16.16
N LEU A 246 2.38 -3.45 -15.20
CA LEU A 246 1.97 -3.09 -13.83
C LEU A 246 1.07 -1.83 -13.84
N ASN A 247 -0.04 -1.88 -13.11
CA ASN A 247 -0.85 -0.71 -12.84
C ASN A 247 -0.23 0.12 -11.70
N LEU A 248 -0.41 1.43 -11.79
CA LEU A 248 0.07 2.38 -10.79
C LEU A 248 -1.13 3.04 -10.13
N SER A 249 -1.39 2.70 -8.87
CA SER A 249 -2.50 3.26 -8.08
C SER A 249 -1.97 4.34 -7.14
N ILE A 250 -2.33 5.61 -7.37
CA ILE A 250 -1.96 6.73 -6.50
C ILE A 250 -2.71 6.58 -5.18
N GLU A 251 -2.00 6.59 -4.05
CA GLU A 251 -2.61 6.66 -2.73
C GLU A 251 -2.10 7.88 -1.97
N LEU A 252 -3.03 8.69 -1.49
CA LEU A 252 -2.76 9.90 -0.71
C LEU A 252 -3.66 9.93 0.53
N HIS A 253 -3.13 10.45 1.62
CA HIS A 253 -3.90 10.64 2.84
C HIS A 253 -3.28 11.73 3.73
N PRO A 254 -4.06 12.36 4.62
CA PRO A 254 -3.55 13.27 5.61
C PRO A 254 -2.79 12.55 6.73
N ARG A 255 -2.26 13.27 7.67
CA ARG A 255 -1.62 12.92 8.94
C ARG A 255 -0.11 12.92 8.91
N ILE A 256 0.43 13.32 10.04
CA ILE A 256 1.85 13.21 10.39
C ILE A 256 2.00 11.97 11.26
N TYR A 257 3.01 11.17 10.97
CA TYR A 257 3.34 9.96 11.74
C TYR A 257 4.71 10.10 12.37
N ASP A 258 4.81 9.79 13.68
CA ASP A 258 6.08 9.75 14.39
C ASP A 258 6.86 8.47 14.10
N LEU A 259 8.17 8.63 13.89
CA LEU A 259 9.16 7.58 13.80
C LEU A 259 10.22 7.84 14.87
N PRO A 260 10.03 7.37 16.10
CA PRO A 260 10.86 7.76 17.25
C PRO A 260 12.19 7.00 17.25
N ILE A 261 13.03 7.23 16.25
CA ILE A 261 14.31 6.54 16.05
C ILE A 261 15.35 6.84 17.13
N PHE A 262 15.12 7.82 17.99
CA PHE A 262 15.98 8.11 19.14
C PHE A 262 15.59 7.30 20.40
N ASP A 263 14.48 6.53 20.32
CA ASP A 263 14.08 5.59 21.36
C ASP A 263 14.67 4.20 21.08
N PRO A 264 15.64 3.72 21.89
CA PRO A 264 16.22 2.39 21.70
C PRO A 264 15.18 1.26 21.81
N GLY A 265 14.14 1.43 22.63
CA GLY A 265 13.05 0.46 22.76
C GLY A 265 12.25 0.33 21.47
N TRP A 266 11.98 1.44 20.81
CA TRP A 266 11.31 1.43 19.50
C TRP A 266 12.20 0.79 18.42
N LEU A 267 13.51 1.14 18.38
CA LEU A 267 14.44 0.55 17.41
C LEU A 267 14.63 -0.96 17.62
N ALA A 268 14.51 -1.46 18.84
CA ALA A 268 14.63 -2.90 19.13
C ALA A 268 13.57 -3.75 18.40
N HIS A 269 12.48 -3.14 17.92
CA HIS A 269 11.50 -3.81 17.07
C HIS A 269 11.96 -4.03 15.61
N PHE A 270 13.16 -3.55 15.24
CA PHE A 270 13.76 -3.69 13.91
C PHE A 270 15.11 -4.42 13.99
N PRO A 271 15.15 -5.69 14.43
CA PRO A 271 16.42 -6.38 14.71
C PRO A 271 17.29 -6.60 13.46
N ALA A 272 16.69 -6.55 12.26
CA ALA A 272 17.39 -6.68 10.98
C ALA A 272 17.74 -5.33 10.35
N LEU A 273 17.47 -4.20 11.02
CA LEU A 273 17.78 -2.86 10.49
C LEU A 273 19.29 -2.70 10.28
N ARG A 274 19.66 -2.39 9.06
CA ARG A 274 21.08 -2.14 8.72
C ARG A 274 21.42 -0.67 8.93
N PRO A 275 22.60 -0.37 9.46
CA PRO A 275 23.08 1.01 9.59
C PRO A 275 23.04 1.80 8.28
N SER A 276 23.25 1.13 7.13
CA SER A 276 23.17 1.74 5.80
C SER A 276 21.77 2.22 5.46
N ASP A 277 20.73 1.46 5.83
CA ASP A 277 19.33 1.82 5.54
C ASP A 277 18.90 3.00 6.43
N LEU A 278 19.23 2.94 7.73
CA LEU A 278 19.00 4.06 8.62
C LEU A 278 19.73 5.33 8.15
N ALA A 279 20.98 5.21 7.71
CA ALA A 279 21.75 6.34 7.18
C ALA A 279 21.11 6.93 5.92
N ALA A 280 20.54 6.08 5.03
CA ALA A 280 19.82 6.55 3.84
C ALA A 280 18.57 7.35 4.24
N VAL A 281 17.77 6.85 5.19
CA VAL A 281 16.59 7.56 5.70
C VAL A 281 16.98 8.90 6.36
N VAL A 282 18.00 8.92 7.21
CA VAL A 282 18.50 10.15 7.86
C VAL A 282 19.00 11.15 6.82
N ARG A 283 19.67 10.71 5.75
CA ARG A 283 20.10 11.57 4.64
C ARG A 283 18.91 12.23 3.95
N LEU A 284 17.83 11.47 3.68
CA LEU A 284 16.60 12.03 3.10
C LEU A 284 15.95 13.06 4.04
N ALA A 285 16.00 12.84 5.36
CA ALA A 285 15.55 13.82 6.33
C ALA A 285 16.39 15.10 6.30
N ALA A 286 17.72 14.98 6.21
CA ALA A 286 18.62 16.13 6.07
C ALA A 286 18.37 16.90 4.77
N ASP A 287 18.05 16.20 3.66
CA ASP A 287 17.67 16.84 2.39
C ASP A 287 16.32 17.59 2.52
N CYS A 288 15.35 17.05 3.25
CA CYS A 288 14.13 17.77 3.58
C CYS A 288 14.40 19.03 4.40
N GLU A 289 15.23 18.94 5.45
CA GLU A 289 15.56 20.10 6.29
C GLU A 289 16.23 21.22 5.49
N ARG A 290 17.12 20.89 4.57
CA ARG A 290 17.71 21.86 3.66
C ARG A 290 16.63 22.55 2.81
N LYS A 291 15.74 21.77 2.19
CA LYS A 291 14.62 22.28 1.39
C LYS A 291 13.63 23.14 2.21
N TYR A 292 13.41 22.79 3.48
CA TYR A 292 12.60 23.61 4.40
C TYR A 292 13.27 24.96 4.69
N ALA A 293 14.59 24.95 4.91
CA ALA A 293 15.35 26.18 5.15
C ALA A 293 15.39 27.10 3.92
N GLU A 294 15.47 26.52 2.73
CA GLU A 294 15.44 27.23 1.44
C GLU A 294 14.03 27.71 1.06
N GLY A 295 12.97 27.29 1.76
CA GLY A 295 11.57 27.60 1.44
C GLY A 295 11.03 26.87 0.20
N SER A 296 11.78 25.92 -0.36
CA SER A 296 11.35 25.11 -1.51
C SER A 296 10.42 23.95 -1.14
N LEU A 297 10.32 23.65 0.16
CA LEU A 297 9.42 22.64 0.72
C LEU A 297 8.76 23.18 1.97
N GLN A 298 7.45 22.95 2.13
CA GLN A 298 6.72 23.34 3.33
C GLN A 298 6.85 22.25 4.41
N ARG A 299 7.00 22.68 5.67
CA ARG A 299 7.05 21.75 6.81
C ARG A 299 5.74 20.99 6.99
N PRO A 300 5.79 19.75 7.55
CA PRO A 300 4.62 18.92 7.71
C PRO A 300 3.46 19.61 8.45
N GLU A 301 3.74 20.35 9.51
CA GLU A 301 2.73 21.00 10.35
C GLU A 301 1.96 22.09 9.59
N VAL A 302 2.66 22.82 8.71
CA VAL A 302 2.05 23.88 7.88
C VAL A 302 1.06 23.27 6.89
N VAL A 303 1.47 22.15 6.27
CA VAL A 303 0.63 21.45 5.29
C VAL A 303 -0.53 20.74 5.98
N GLU A 304 -0.30 20.13 7.15
CA GLU A 304 -1.35 19.43 7.89
C GLU A 304 -2.45 20.37 8.43
N ALA A 305 -2.13 21.65 8.63
CA ALA A 305 -3.11 22.65 9.02
C ALA A 305 -4.17 22.93 7.93
N ILE A 306 -3.91 22.56 6.67
CA ILE A 306 -4.89 22.65 5.58
C ILE A 306 -5.79 21.43 5.62
N PRO A 307 -7.14 21.57 5.74
CA PRO A 307 -8.06 20.45 5.73
C PRO A 307 -7.87 19.53 4.51
N TRP A 308 -8.07 18.21 4.72
CA TRP A 308 -7.83 17.23 3.67
C TRP A 308 -8.73 17.42 2.45
N ASP A 309 -10.01 17.67 2.66
CA ASP A 309 -11.02 17.92 1.64
C ASP A 309 -10.76 19.18 0.79
N VAL A 310 -9.88 20.07 1.25
CA VAL A 310 -9.42 21.26 0.50
C VAL A 310 -8.26 20.92 -0.44
N ARG A 311 -7.37 19.97 -0.02
CA ARG A 311 -6.12 19.70 -0.75
C ARG A 311 -6.08 18.38 -1.53
N ASP A 312 -6.99 17.44 -1.26
CA ASP A 312 -6.97 16.09 -1.83
C ASP A 312 -6.99 16.08 -3.37
N LEU A 313 -7.90 16.84 -3.99
CA LEU A 313 -8.02 16.89 -5.46
C LEU A 313 -6.84 17.60 -6.12
N GLU A 314 -6.34 18.67 -5.52
CA GLU A 314 -5.12 19.33 -5.99
C GLU A 314 -3.94 18.35 -5.92
N TRP A 315 -3.80 17.64 -4.81
CA TRP A 315 -2.72 16.66 -4.62
C TRP A 315 -2.80 15.51 -5.62
N LEU A 316 -4.01 15.00 -5.87
CA LEU A 316 -4.23 13.98 -6.89
C LEU A 316 -3.87 14.51 -8.28
N ALA A 317 -4.35 15.71 -8.65
CA ALA A 317 -4.04 16.31 -9.94
C ALA A 317 -2.54 16.56 -10.14
N ARG A 318 -1.83 17.03 -9.11
CA ARG A 318 -0.36 17.19 -9.15
C ARG A 318 0.36 15.86 -9.32
N SER A 319 -0.08 14.82 -8.61
CA SER A 319 0.48 13.46 -8.72
C SER A 319 0.29 12.89 -10.13
N VAL A 320 -0.91 13.04 -10.69
CA VAL A 320 -1.19 12.66 -12.10
C VAL A 320 -0.31 13.43 -13.07
N GLY A 321 -0.19 14.77 -12.88
CA GLY A 321 0.65 15.63 -13.72
C GLY A 321 2.12 15.22 -13.72
N TYR A 322 2.65 14.78 -12.58
CA TYR A 322 4.01 14.26 -12.47
C TYR A 322 4.17 12.88 -13.10
N LEU A 323 3.24 11.96 -12.83
CA LEU A 323 3.37 10.56 -13.24
C LEU A 323 3.15 10.31 -14.73
N ARG A 324 2.25 11.05 -15.38
CA ARG A 324 1.95 10.86 -16.81
C ARG A 324 3.16 10.90 -17.73
N PRO A 325 4.00 11.97 -17.71
CA PRO A 325 5.19 11.99 -18.54
C PRO A 325 6.19 10.88 -18.19
N VAL A 326 6.33 10.53 -16.91
CA VAL A 326 7.21 9.43 -16.46
C VAL A 326 6.72 8.10 -17.02
N VAL A 327 5.43 7.80 -16.90
CA VAL A 327 4.82 6.57 -17.46
C VAL A 327 4.94 6.55 -18.97
N GLY A 328 4.74 7.68 -19.65
CA GLY A 328 4.90 7.79 -21.11
C GLY A 328 6.30 7.41 -21.58
N ILE A 329 7.33 7.88 -20.88
CA ILE A 329 8.74 7.53 -21.16
C ILE A 329 8.99 6.02 -20.91
N LEU A 330 8.54 5.50 -19.77
CA LEU A 330 8.76 4.09 -19.39
C LEU A 330 7.99 3.10 -20.27
N SER A 331 6.85 3.50 -20.87
CA SER A 331 6.07 2.66 -21.77
C SER A 331 6.64 2.63 -23.18
N GLY A 332 7.58 3.50 -23.52
CA GLY A 332 8.31 3.52 -24.80
C GLY A 332 9.62 2.74 -24.78
N LEU A 333 10.01 2.21 -23.63
CA LEU A 333 11.17 1.34 -23.42
C LEU A 333 10.78 -0.14 -23.56
#